data_e2a3caf00ca147f49d8b523407328d71
#
_entry.id   e2a3caf00ca147f49d8b523407328d71
#
_cell.length_a   1.000
_cell.length_b   1.000
_cell.length_c   1.000
_cell.angle_alpha   90.00
_cell.angle_beta   90.00
_cell.angle_gamma   90.00
#
_symmetry.space_group_name_H-M   'P 1'
#
loop_
_entity.id
_entity.type
_entity.pdbx_description
1 polymer ?
#
loop_
_entity_poly.entity_id
_entity_poly.type
_entity_poly.pdbx_seq_one_letter_code
_entity_poly.pdbx_strand_id
1 'polypeptide(L)'
;MCLDEGANLTSFFLASALQPYVPSIFQLLNSIATDMNRSESLMRASMGVIGDLADAFPNGELVDLLRQEWVSGLIKETRTNRDFSSRTIDTARWAKEQVKRQIGGAQTVMSQS
;
A
#
# COMPACT_ATOMS: atom_id res chain seq x y z
N MET A 1 -12.87 6.10 -23.09
CA MET A 1 -13.54 4.96 -22.94
C MET A 1 -12.75 3.74 -22.87
N CYS A 2 -12.09 3.39 -23.94
CA CYS A 2 -11.27 2.20 -23.96
C CYS A 2 -10.17 2.24 -22.92
N LEU A 3 -9.72 3.43 -22.59
CA LEU A 3 -8.66 3.58 -21.59
C LEU A 3 -9.12 3.09 -20.23
N ASP A 4 -10.37 3.42 -19.88
CA ASP A 4 -10.89 3.01 -18.59
C ASP A 4 -11.03 1.50 -18.52
N GLU A 5 -11.51 0.91 -19.58
CA GLU A 5 -11.64 -0.54 -19.64
C GLU A 5 -10.28 -1.20 -19.60
N GLY A 6 -9.32 -0.63 -20.30
CA GLY A 6 -7.97 -1.16 -20.28
C GLY A 6 -7.36 -1.09 -18.91
N ALA A 7 -7.58 0.02 -18.21
CA ALA A 7 -7.05 0.19 -16.86
C ALA A 7 -7.67 -0.83 -15.92
N ASN A 8 -8.97 -1.06 -16.03
CA ASN A 8 -9.64 -2.04 -15.17
C ASN A 8 -9.13 -3.45 -15.43
N LEU A 9 -8.95 -3.80 -16.70
CA LEU A 9 -8.42 -5.11 -17.04
C LEU A 9 -7.00 -5.27 -16.53
N THR A 10 -6.19 -4.22 -16.66
CA THR A 10 -4.82 -4.25 -16.18
C THR A 10 -4.78 -4.48 -14.68
N SER A 11 -5.64 -3.79 -13.93
CA SER A 11 -5.70 -3.96 -12.49
C SER A 11 -6.13 -5.38 -12.12
N PHE A 12 -7.09 -5.92 -12.84
CA PHE A 12 -7.56 -7.27 -12.60
C PHE A 12 -6.44 -8.29 -12.84
N PHE A 13 -5.70 -8.14 -13.94
CA PHE A 13 -4.59 -9.03 -14.24
C PHE A 13 -3.48 -8.89 -13.22
N LEU A 14 -3.20 -7.66 -12.78
CA LEU A 14 -2.18 -7.43 -11.76
C LEU A 14 -2.56 -8.12 -10.47
N ALA A 15 -3.81 -7.98 -10.06
CA ALA A 15 -4.27 -8.61 -8.84
C ALA A 15 -4.13 -10.14 -8.93
N SER A 16 -4.58 -10.71 -10.04
CA SER A 16 -4.50 -12.16 -10.25
C SER A 16 -3.07 -12.64 -10.25
N ALA A 17 -2.19 -11.89 -10.92
CA ALA A 17 -0.79 -12.29 -11.05
C ALA A 17 -0.04 -12.15 -9.73
N LEU A 18 -0.39 -11.14 -8.94
CA LEU A 18 0.31 -10.85 -7.70
C LEU A 18 -0.22 -11.63 -6.51
N GLN A 19 -1.46 -12.09 -6.57
CA GLN A 19 -2.10 -12.73 -5.42
C GLN A 19 -1.26 -13.84 -4.78
N PRO A 20 -0.68 -14.76 -5.55
CA PRO A 20 0.14 -15.82 -4.94
C PRO A 20 1.40 -15.30 -4.27
N TYR A 21 1.84 -14.10 -4.63
CA TYR A 21 3.08 -13.53 -4.10
C TYR A 21 2.84 -12.54 -2.96
N VAL A 22 1.58 -12.20 -2.69
CA VAL A 22 1.27 -11.20 -1.67
C VAL A 22 1.88 -11.53 -0.32
N PRO A 23 1.78 -12.76 0.21
CA PRO A 23 2.40 -13.05 1.50
C PRO A 23 3.90 -12.82 1.48
N SER A 24 4.57 -13.21 0.40
CA SER A 24 6.02 -13.00 0.28
C SER A 24 6.37 -11.53 0.21
N ILE A 25 5.57 -10.75 -0.51
CA ILE A 25 5.79 -9.32 -0.63
C ILE A 25 5.66 -8.66 0.73
N PHE A 26 4.62 -9.01 1.50
CA PHE A 26 4.43 -8.43 2.82
C PHE A 26 5.52 -8.86 3.79
N GLN A 27 6.02 -10.09 3.64
CA GLN A 27 7.14 -10.56 4.44
C GLN A 27 8.39 -9.71 4.17
N LEU A 28 8.65 -9.43 2.92
CA LEU A 28 9.76 -8.58 2.53
C LEU A 28 9.57 -7.16 3.08
N LEU A 29 8.37 -6.60 2.94
CA LEU A 29 8.08 -5.28 3.46
C LEU A 29 8.27 -5.22 4.98
N ASN A 30 7.86 -6.26 5.68
CA ASN A 30 8.05 -6.32 7.12
C ASN A 30 9.53 -6.37 7.48
N SER A 31 10.33 -7.09 6.69
CA SER A 31 11.79 -7.10 6.88
C SER A 31 12.36 -5.70 6.74
N ILE A 32 11.89 -4.96 5.75
CA ILE A 32 12.32 -3.58 5.53
C ILE A 32 11.93 -2.71 6.74
N ALA A 33 10.72 -2.91 7.24
CA ALA A 33 10.22 -2.13 8.37
C ALA A 33 11.06 -2.33 9.63
N THR A 34 11.66 -3.51 9.79
CA THR A 34 12.48 -3.80 10.97
C THR A 34 13.96 -3.54 10.74
N ASP A 35 14.36 -3.21 9.53
CA ASP A 35 15.75 -2.92 9.21
C ASP A 35 16.09 -1.49 9.63
N MET A 36 17.21 -1.33 10.31
CA MET A 36 17.62 -0.02 10.78
C MET A 36 18.32 0.81 9.69
N ASN A 37 18.78 0.16 8.63
CA ASN A 37 19.55 0.82 7.58
C ASN A 37 18.73 0.99 6.32
N ARG A 38 17.66 1.78 6.41
CA ARG A 38 16.77 1.99 5.29
C ARG A 38 17.11 3.28 4.57
N SER A 39 17.32 3.19 3.26
CA SER A 39 17.55 4.36 2.43
C SER A 39 16.23 5.01 2.05
N GLU A 40 16.30 6.27 1.65
CA GLU A 40 15.11 6.97 1.16
C GLU A 40 14.52 6.26 -0.06
N SER A 41 15.37 5.79 -0.97
CA SER A 41 14.90 5.08 -2.15
C SER A 41 14.13 3.83 -1.78
N LEU A 42 14.64 3.09 -0.80
CA LEU A 42 13.97 1.88 -0.35
C LEU A 42 12.64 2.19 0.30
N MET A 43 12.59 3.23 1.10
CA MET A 43 11.34 3.65 1.74
C MET A 43 10.31 4.08 0.70
N ARG A 44 10.74 4.86 -0.30
CA ARG A 44 9.83 5.30 -1.35
C ARG A 44 9.30 4.12 -2.16
N ALA A 45 10.18 3.17 -2.49
CA ALA A 45 9.77 1.97 -3.21
C ALA A 45 8.76 1.16 -2.41
N SER A 46 8.99 1.05 -1.09
CA SER A 46 8.07 0.34 -0.20
C SER A 46 6.70 1.00 -0.19
N MET A 47 6.67 2.32 -0.15
CA MET A 47 5.41 3.06 -0.19
C MET A 47 4.67 2.80 -1.50
N GLY A 48 5.41 2.79 -2.61
CA GLY A 48 4.83 2.50 -3.91
C GLY A 48 4.20 1.13 -3.95
N VAL A 49 4.89 0.13 -3.42
CA VAL A 49 4.39 -1.24 -3.41
C VAL A 49 3.13 -1.34 -2.55
N ILE A 50 3.16 -0.76 -1.35
CA ILE A 50 2.00 -0.81 -0.47
C ILE A 50 0.78 -0.15 -1.12
N GLY A 51 0.98 1.03 -1.71
CA GLY A 51 -0.10 1.73 -2.37
C GLY A 51 -0.65 0.98 -3.58
N ASP A 52 0.25 0.42 -4.38
CA ASP A 52 -0.15 -0.34 -5.56
C ASP A 52 -0.92 -1.59 -5.18
N LEU A 53 -0.48 -2.29 -4.13
CA LEU A 53 -1.18 -3.47 -3.67
C LEU A 53 -2.59 -3.10 -3.16
N ALA A 54 -2.68 -2.03 -2.39
CA ALA A 54 -3.97 -1.59 -1.91
C ALA A 54 -4.90 -1.24 -3.06
N ASP A 55 -4.36 -0.59 -4.09
CA ASP A 55 -5.16 -0.20 -5.25
C ASP A 55 -5.55 -1.42 -6.11
N ALA A 56 -4.68 -2.41 -6.20
CA ALA A 56 -4.93 -3.59 -7.03
C ALA A 56 -5.97 -4.54 -6.42
N PHE A 57 -6.22 -4.45 -5.13
CA PHE A 57 -7.17 -5.33 -4.45
C PHE A 57 -8.28 -4.49 -3.80
N PRO A 58 -9.15 -3.89 -4.62
CA PRO A 58 -10.13 -2.91 -4.13
C PRO A 58 -11.26 -3.47 -3.27
N ASN A 59 -11.41 -4.78 -3.24
CA ASN A 59 -12.51 -5.40 -2.51
C ASN A 59 -12.15 -5.76 -1.06
N GLY A 60 -11.04 -5.24 -0.56
CA GLY A 60 -10.66 -5.49 0.82
C GLY A 60 -9.95 -6.81 1.07
N GLU A 61 -9.45 -7.44 0.01
CA GLU A 61 -8.78 -8.73 0.14
C GLU A 61 -7.53 -8.65 1.03
N LEU A 62 -6.91 -7.49 1.07
CA LEU A 62 -5.67 -7.31 1.83
C LEU A 62 -5.87 -6.56 3.15
N VAL A 63 -7.11 -6.37 3.57
CA VAL A 63 -7.39 -5.56 4.75
C VAL A 63 -6.64 -6.07 5.97
N ASP A 64 -6.64 -7.38 6.20
CA ASP A 64 -5.97 -7.93 7.37
C ASP A 64 -4.48 -7.66 7.35
N LEU A 65 -3.87 -7.74 6.18
CA LEU A 65 -2.44 -7.46 6.04
C LEU A 65 -2.15 -5.98 6.20
N LEU A 66 -3.00 -5.13 5.63
CA LEU A 66 -2.81 -3.70 5.67
C LEU A 66 -3.08 -3.09 7.04
N ARG A 67 -3.80 -3.80 7.90
CA ARG A 67 -4.09 -3.33 9.25
C ARG A 67 -2.97 -3.59 10.24
N GLN A 68 -1.95 -4.32 9.84
CA GLN A 68 -0.85 -4.61 10.75
C GLN A 68 -0.17 -3.31 11.16
N GLU A 69 0.21 -3.24 12.43
CA GLU A 69 0.80 -2.01 12.97
C GLU A 69 2.04 -1.57 12.24
N TRP A 70 2.85 -2.52 11.81
CA TRP A 70 4.10 -2.15 11.16
C TRP A 70 3.85 -1.47 9.80
N VAL A 71 2.72 -1.76 9.15
CA VAL A 71 2.39 -1.10 7.89
C VAL A 71 2.12 0.38 8.12
N SER A 72 1.23 0.70 9.05
CA SER A 72 0.94 2.11 9.34
C SER A 72 2.15 2.80 9.94
N GLY A 73 2.94 2.10 10.73
CA GLY A 73 4.16 2.65 11.29
C GLY A 73 5.17 3.03 10.23
N LEU A 74 5.35 2.14 9.24
CA LEU A 74 6.28 2.40 8.15
C LEU A 74 5.82 3.58 7.31
N ILE A 75 4.55 3.66 7.02
CA ILE A 75 3.98 4.77 6.25
C ILE A 75 4.16 6.08 7.02
N LYS A 76 3.85 6.06 8.32
CA LYS A 76 3.97 7.25 9.14
C LYS A 76 5.41 7.72 9.23
N GLU A 77 6.32 6.80 9.43
CA GLU A 77 7.74 7.12 9.53
C GLU A 77 8.22 7.79 8.24
N THR A 78 7.83 7.24 7.10
CA THR A 78 8.23 7.81 5.81
C THR A 78 7.60 9.17 5.59
N ARG A 79 6.33 9.32 5.96
CA ARG A 79 5.59 10.54 5.74
C ARG A 79 6.08 11.70 6.59
N THR A 80 6.59 11.40 7.77
CA THR A 80 6.99 12.44 8.72
C THR A 80 8.50 12.66 8.78
N ASN A 81 9.26 11.95 7.98
CA ASN A 81 10.72 12.10 7.99
C ASN A 81 11.11 13.37 7.21
N ARG A 82 11.63 14.35 7.93
CA ARG A 82 11.95 15.65 7.35
C ARG A 82 13.17 15.60 6.43
N ASP A 83 13.98 14.57 6.56
CA ASP A 83 15.17 14.43 5.73
C ASP A 83 14.83 13.90 4.34
N PHE A 84 13.63 13.38 4.17
CA PHE A 84 13.21 12.83 2.88
C PHE A 84 12.70 13.94 1.96
N SER A 85 12.86 13.72 0.67
CA SER A 85 12.37 14.67 -0.33
C SER A 85 10.84 14.70 -0.31
N SER A 86 10.29 15.78 -0.84
CA SER A 86 8.83 15.91 -0.91
C SER A 86 8.22 14.80 -1.77
N ARG A 87 8.95 14.32 -2.77
CA ARG A 87 8.49 13.23 -3.61
C ARG A 87 8.25 11.97 -2.80
N THR A 88 9.16 11.65 -1.90
CA THR A 88 9.03 10.46 -1.05
C THR A 88 7.89 10.64 -0.05
N ILE A 89 7.78 11.82 0.53
CA ILE A 89 6.70 12.12 1.48
C ILE A 89 5.35 12.05 0.78
N ASP A 90 5.27 12.56 -0.45
CA ASP A 90 4.03 12.50 -1.22
C ASP A 90 3.64 11.07 -1.56
N THR A 91 4.63 10.23 -1.89
CA THR A 91 4.37 8.82 -2.15
C THR A 91 3.81 8.15 -0.91
N ALA A 92 4.36 8.47 0.26
CA ALA A 92 3.86 7.92 1.51
C ALA A 92 2.44 8.39 1.82
N ARG A 93 2.13 9.64 1.52
CA ARG A 93 0.78 10.15 1.70
C ARG A 93 -0.20 9.43 0.79
N TRP A 94 0.20 9.21 -0.45
CA TRP A 94 -0.62 8.47 -1.40
C TRP A 94 -0.86 7.05 -0.91
N ALA A 95 0.19 6.36 -0.45
CA ALA A 95 0.05 5.01 0.08
C ALA A 95 -0.91 4.98 1.26
N LYS A 96 -0.81 5.98 2.14
CA LYS A 96 -1.70 6.09 3.27
C LYS A 96 -3.16 6.19 2.82
N GLU A 97 -3.41 6.99 1.78
CA GLU A 97 -4.76 7.13 1.26
C GLU A 97 -5.29 5.84 0.67
N GLN A 98 -4.45 5.12 -0.07
CA GLN A 98 -4.88 3.86 -0.65
C GLN A 98 -5.20 2.83 0.43
N VAL A 99 -4.35 2.73 1.44
CA VAL A 99 -4.60 1.81 2.56
C VAL A 99 -5.87 2.22 3.29
N LYS A 100 -6.05 3.51 3.52
CA LYS A 100 -7.21 4.02 4.21
C LYS A 100 -8.49 3.70 3.45
N ARG A 101 -8.47 3.81 2.13
CA ARG A 101 -9.62 3.47 1.32
C ARG A 101 -9.99 2.00 1.44
N GLN A 102 -8.98 1.13 1.46
CA GLN A 102 -9.22 -0.29 1.61
C GLN A 102 -9.86 -0.60 2.95
N ILE A 103 -9.24 -0.12 4.00
CA ILE A 103 -9.74 -0.37 5.36
C ILE A 103 -11.07 0.32 5.57
N GLY A 104 -11.16 1.59 5.14
CA GLY A 104 -12.38 2.36 5.28
C GLY A 104 -13.51 1.80 4.46
N GLY A 105 -13.21 1.35 3.24
CA GLY A 105 -14.21 0.73 2.39
C GLY A 105 -14.76 -0.54 2.98
N ALA A 106 -13.89 -1.37 3.55
CA ALA A 106 -14.33 -2.60 4.20
C ALA A 106 -15.15 -2.32 5.45
N GLN A 107 -14.81 -1.22 6.16
CA GLN A 107 -15.50 -0.85 7.38
C GLN A 107 -16.71 0.02 7.15
N THR A 108 -16.77 0.68 6.01
CA THR A 108 -17.83 1.64 5.73
C THR A 108 -19.21 1.01 5.87
N VAL A 109 -19.34 -0.22 5.40
CA VAL A 109 -20.62 -0.91 5.50
C VAL A 109 -21.06 -1.01 6.94
N MET A 110 -20.15 -1.32 7.82
CA MET A 110 -20.45 -1.45 9.24
C MET A 110 -20.57 -0.09 9.92
N SER A 111 -19.74 0.83 9.52
CA SER A 111 -19.76 2.17 10.11
C SER A 111 -21.02 2.92 9.79
N GLN A 112 -21.60 2.64 8.65
CA GLN A 112 -22.79 3.31 8.22
C GLN A 112 -24.01 2.87 9.02
N SER A 113 -23.95 1.72 9.56
CA SER A 113 -25.09 1.21 10.32
C SER A 113 -25.14 1.71 11.75
#